data_2371642011d61ebaaf4905a068c19b4e
#
_entry.id   2371642011d61ebaaf4905a068c19b4e
#
_cell.length_a   1.000
_cell.length_b   1.000
_cell.length_c   1.000
_cell.angle_alpha   90.00
_cell.angle_beta   90.00
_cell.angle_gamma   90.00
#
_symmetry.space_group_name_H-M   'P 1'
#
loop_
_entity.id
_entity.type
_entity.pdbx_description
1 polymer ?
#
loop_
_entity_poly.entity_id
_entity_poly.type
_entity_poly.pdbx_seq_one_letter_code
_entity_poly.pdbx_strand_id
1 'polypeptide(L)'
;MIELPERSLEVKLKSMFDLRALSMSLRDTYLKQRETEFFELFERLKHGELKLPFDRATIEALRYAFRMTWAKNDFASIVQAGKNFPAELFPQDPLFAAYIAESQEEIKKQDEPKQAHSGVSV
;
A
#
# COMPACT_ATOMS: atom_id res chain seq x y z
N MET A 1 45.20 -13.49 3.56
CA MET A 1 45.71 -13.00 2.31
C MET A 1 45.26 -11.58 2.05
N ILE A 2 46.13 -10.78 1.57
CA ILE A 2 45.77 -9.37 1.33
C ILE A 2 45.43 -9.18 -0.14
N GLU A 3 44.29 -8.65 -0.41
CA GLU A 3 43.88 -8.36 -1.76
C GLU A 3 44.53 -7.09 -2.26
N LEU A 4 44.70 -7.00 -3.57
CA LEU A 4 45.19 -5.80 -4.17
C LEU A 4 44.18 -4.69 -4.00
N PRO A 5 44.60 -3.45 -3.69
CA PRO A 5 43.66 -2.37 -3.44
C PRO A 5 42.69 -2.10 -4.57
N GLU A 6 43.14 -2.20 -5.79
CA GLU A 6 42.31 -1.98 -6.95
C GLU A 6 41.21 -3.01 -7.06
N ARG A 7 41.55 -4.25 -6.89
CA ARG A 7 40.62 -5.35 -6.92
C ARG A 7 39.64 -5.25 -5.76
N SER A 8 40.13 -4.87 -4.60
CA SER A 8 39.29 -4.69 -3.42
C SER A 8 38.28 -3.60 -3.64
N LEU A 9 38.67 -2.50 -4.30
CA LEU A 9 37.77 -1.39 -4.62
C LEU A 9 36.70 -1.82 -5.61
N GLU A 10 37.07 -2.53 -6.67
CA GLU A 10 36.10 -3.03 -7.64
C GLU A 10 35.10 -3.98 -6.99
N VAL A 11 35.57 -4.86 -6.15
CA VAL A 11 34.73 -5.80 -5.42
C VAL A 11 33.78 -5.02 -4.51
N LYS A 12 34.27 -3.99 -3.83
CA LYS A 12 33.42 -3.17 -2.97
C LYS A 12 32.34 -2.43 -3.76
N LEU A 13 32.69 -1.83 -4.90
CA LEU A 13 31.73 -1.12 -5.72
C LEU A 13 30.66 -2.07 -6.23
N LYS A 14 31.06 -3.20 -6.73
CA LYS A 14 30.14 -4.22 -7.21
C LYS A 14 29.25 -4.72 -6.07
N SER A 15 29.83 -4.96 -4.91
CA SER A 15 29.08 -5.40 -3.72
C SER A 15 28.08 -4.37 -3.27
N MET A 16 28.40 -3.08 -3.37
CA MET A 16 27.46 -2.02 -2.99
C MET A 16 26.23 -2.05 -3.90
N PHE A 17 26.41 -2.21 -5.20
CA PHE A 17 25.30 -2.34 -6.12
C PHE A 17 24.52 -3.61 -5.86
N ASP A 18 25.21 -4.71 -5.66
CA ASP A 18 24.59 -6.01 -5.37
C ASP A 18 23.80 -5.96 -4.06
N LEU A 19 24.35 -5.30 -3.03
CA LEU A 19 23.70 -5.18 -1.74
C LEU A 19 22.43 -4.31 -1.84
N ARG A 20 22.50 -3.24 -2.65
CA ARG A 20 21.34 -2.41 -2.86
C ARG A 20 20.23 -3.19 -3.56
N ALA A 21 20.57 -3.89 -4.63
CA ALA A 21 19.62 -4.72 -5.35
C ALA A 21 19.06 -5.83 -4.46
N LEU A 22 19.92 -6.46 -3.68
CA LEU A 22 19.52 -7.51 -2.75
C LEU A 22 18.62 -6.96 -1.65
N SER A 23 18.95 -5.78 -1.12
CA SER A 23 18.14 -5.14 -0.10
C SER A 23 16.73 -4.83 -0.59
N MET A 24 16.62 -4.33 -1.81
CA MET A 24 15.32 -4.08 -2.43
C MET A 24 14.56 -5.38 -2.66
N SER A 25 15.25 -6.41 -3.13
CA SER A 25 14.65 -7.72 -3.35
C SER A 25 14.19 -8.35 -2.04
N LEU A 26 14.98 -8.23 -0.98
CA LEU A 26 14.61 -8.74 0.34
C LEU A 26 13.42 -8.01 0.91
N ARG A 27 13.36 -6.70 0.70
CA ARG A 27 12.22 -5.91 1.15
C ARG A 27 10.94 -6.34 0.44
N ASP A 28 11.01 -6.53 -0.88
CA ASP A 28 9.87 -7.00 -1.65
C ASP A 28 9.44 -8.39 -1.21
N THR A 29 10.41 -9.27 -0.97
CA THR A 29 10.14 -10.62 -0.48
C THR A 29 9.50 -10.58 0.89
N TYR A 30 10.02 -9.75 1.78
CA TYR A 30 9.49 -9.58 3.13
C TYR A 30 8.04 -9.09 3.09
N LEU A 31 7.77 -8.05 2.31
CA LEU A 31 6.42 -7.52 2.16
C LEU A 31 5.48 -8.56 1.58
N LYS A 32 5.94 -9.29 0.59
CA LYS A 32 5.14 -10.32 -0.05
C LYS A 32 4.85 -11.48 0.89
N GLN A 33 5.83 -11.87 1.70
CA GLN A 33 5.63 -12.93 2.68
C GLN A 33 4.63 -12.53 3.77
N ARG A 34 4.57 -11.25 4.08
CA ARG A 34 3.66 -10.73 5.09
C ARG A 34 2.37 -10.20 4.52
N GLU A 35 2.21 -10.29 3.22
CA GLU A 35 1.03 -9.76 2.53
C GLU A 35 -0.26 -10.31 3.10
N THR A 36 -0.30 -11.61 3.40
CA THR A 36 -1.48 -12.24 3.98
C THR A 36 -1.85 -11.60 5.32
N GLU A 37 -0.86 -11.35 6.18
CA GLU A 37 -1.10 -10.68 7.46
C GLU A 37 -1.61 -9.26 7.26
N PHE A 38 -1.05 -8.55 6.28
CA PHE A 38 -1.44 -7.17 6.01
C PHE A 38 -2.89 -7.11 5.52
N PHE A 39 -3.26 -7.99 4.61
CA PHE A 39 -4.64 -8.05 4.14
C PHE A 39 -5.60 -8.55 5.18
N GLU A 40 -5.15 -9.40 6.08
CA GLU A 40 -5.96 -9.83 7.21
C GLU A 40 -6.30 -8.66 8.12
N LEU A 41 -5.31 -7.79 8.41
CA LEU A 41 -5.56 -6.56 9.16
C LEU A 41 -6.53 -5.65 8.42
N PHE A 42 -6.38 -5.54 7.11
CA PHE A 42 -7.26 -4.73 6.28
C PHE A 42 -8.69 -5.25 6.33
N GLU A 43 -8.88 -6.56 6.25
CA GLU A 43 -10.20 -7.17 6.36
C GLU A 43 -10.82 -6.91 7.73
N ARG A 44 -10.03 -6.99 8.78
CA ARG A 44 -10.51 -6.68 10.13
C ARG A 44 -10.92 -5.21 10.23
N LEU A 45 -10.18 -4.33 9.61
CA LEU A 45 -10.56 -2.92 9.55
C LEU A 45 -11.88 -2.73 8.81
N LYS A 46 -12.05 -3.39 7.68
CA LYS A 46 -13.30 -3.32 6.91
C LYS A 46 -14.51 -3.73 7.72
N HIS A 47 -14.33 -4.68 8.62
CA HIS A 47 -15.41 -5.20 9.46
C HIS A 47 -15.52 -4.52 10.81
N GLY A 48 -14.72 -3.50 11.05
CA GLY A 48 -14.75 -2.77 12.32
C GLY A 48 -14.20 -3.55 13.50
N GLU A 49 -13.38 -4.54 13.24
CA GLU A 49 -12.83 -5.41 14.29
C GLU A 49 -11.45 -4.96 14.78
N LEU A 50 -10.85 -3.98 14.13
CA LEU A 50 -9.53 -3.49 14.49
C LEU A 50 -9.68 -2.36 15.50
N LYS A 51 -9.05 -2.52 16.67
CA LYS A 51 -9.21 -1.59 17.78
C LYS A 51 -7.99 -0.71 17.97
N LEU A 52 -8.24 0.52 18.41
CA LEU A 52 -7.19 1.45 18.81
C LEU A 52 -6.52 1.00 20.11
N PRO A 53 -5.27 1.39 20.32
CA PRO A 53 -4.46 2.20 19.43
C PRO A 53 -3.83 1.36 18.32
N PHE A 54 -3.61 1.97 17.14
CA PHE A 54 -2.86 1.32 16.07
C PHE A 54 -1.38 1.63 16.26
N ASP A 55 -0.56 0.61 16.36
CA ASP A 55 0.87 0.81 16.43
C ASP A 55 1.45 1.09 15.04
N ARG A 56 2.73 1.41 15.00
CA ARG A 56 3.39 1.76 13.76
C ARG A 56 3.35 0.61 12.76
N ALA A 57 3.53 -0.60 13.23
CA ALA A 57 3.50 -1.78 12.38
C ALA A 57 2.12 -1.97 11.75
N THR A 58 1.06 -1.74 12.52
CA THR A 58 -0.31 -1.81 11.99
C THR A 58 -0.54 -0.74 10.94
N ILE A 59 -0.09 0.49 11.19
CA ILE A 59 -0.25 1.59 10.22
C ILE A 59 0.49 1.27 8.93
N GLU A 60 1.71 0.78 9.02
CA GLU A 60 2.48 0.42 7.82
C GLU A 60 1.85 -0.74 7.05
N ALA A 61 1.32 -1.73 7.76
CA ALA A 61 0.60 -2.84 7.15
C ALA A 61 -0.63 -2.35 6.40
N LEU A 62 -1.39 -1.45 7.00
CA LEU A 62 -2.58 -0.88 6.37
C LEU A 62 -2.23 -0.01 5.15
N ARG A 63 -1.13 0.74 5.22
CA ARG A 63 -0.65 1.50 4.05
C ARG A 63 -0.38 0.56 2.88
N TYR A 64 0.29 -0.52 3.14
CA TYR A 64 0.58 -1.51 2.10
C TYR A 64 -0.71 -2.09 1.54
N ALA A 65 -1.63 -2.49 2.40
CA ALA A 65 -2.89 -3.08 1.97
C ALA A 65 -3.74 -2.08 1.18
N PHE A 66 -3.80 -0.82 1.60
CA PHE A 66 -4.52 0.22 0.86
C PHE A 66 -3.91 0.42 -0.53
N ARG A 67 -2.58 0.49 -0.59
CA ARG A 67 -1.88 0.68 -1.86
C ARG A 67 -2.15 -0.46 -2.83
N MET A 68 -2.05 -1.69 -2.34
CA MET A 68 -2.26 -2.87 -3.18
C MET A 68 -3.73 -3.00 -3.60
N THR A 69 -4.64 -2.67 -2.71
CA THR A 69 -6.07 -2.69 -3.02
C THR A 69 -6.41 -1.62 -4.06
N TRP A 70 -5.80 -0.43 -3.94
CA TRP A 70 -5.92 0.61 -4.93
C TRP A 70 -5.41 0.15 -6.29
N ALA A 71 -4.24 -0.50 -6.31
CA ALA A 71 -3.64 -1.00 -7.55
C ALA A 71 -4.52 -2.04 -8.25
N LYS A 72 -5.33 -2.75 -7.50
CA LYS A 72 -6.28 -3.73 -8.04
C LYS A 72 -7.61 -3.10 -8.45
N ASN A 73 -7.74 -1.80 -8.30
CA ASN A 73 -8.97 -1.06 -8.57
C ASN A 73 -10.15 -1.48 -7.69
N ASP A 74 -9.86 -2.01 -6.52
CA ASP A 74 -10.90 -2.41 -5.57
C ASP A 74 -11.23 -1.23 -4.66
N PHE A 75 -11.85 -0.21 -5.23
CA PHE A 75 -12.17 1.03 -4.55
C PHE A 75 -13.24 0.84 -3.48
N ALA A 76 -14.15 -0.08 -3.70
CA ALA A 76 -15.20 -0.37 -2.73
C ALA A 76 -14.64 -0.85 -1.40
N SER A 77 -13.62 -1.70 -1.44
CA SER A 77 -12.95 -2.17 -0.23
C SER A 77 -12.26 -1.05 0.52
N ILE A 78 -11.63 -0.12 -0.21
CA ILE A 78 -10.97 1.04 0.41
C ILE A 78 -12.01 1.93 1.12
N VAL A 79 -13.12 2.21 0.47
CA VAL A 79 -14.20 3.01 1.07
C VAL A 79 -14.77 2.30 2.30
N GLN A 80 -14.95 1.00 2.22
CA GLN A 80 -15.45 0.21 3.35
C GLN A 80 -14.49 0.28 4.54
N ALA A 81 -13.20 0.10 4.28
CA ALA A 81 -12.18 0.23 5.32
C ALA A 81 -12.16 1.65 5.89
N GLY A 82 -12.35 2.64 5.03
CA GLY A 82 -12.38 4.04 5.44
C GLY A 82 -13.48 4.39 6.42
N LYS A 83 -14.62 3.71 6.32
CA LYS A 83 -15.74 3.94 7.25
C LYS A 83 -15.39 3.54 8.68
N ASN A 84 -14.48 2.61 8.84
CA ASN A 84 -14.07 2.12 10.15
C ASN A 84 -12.68 2.60 10.54
N PHE A 85 -12.07 3.46 9.73
CA PHE A 85 -10.75 4.02 10.03
C PHE A 85 -10.91 5.14 11.07
N PRO A 86 -10.07 5.15 12.13
CA PRO A 86 -10.20 6.16 13.16
C PRO A 86 -9.94 7.57 12.61
N ALA A 87 -10.92 8.46 12.78
CA ALA A 87 -10.83 9.81 12.26
C ALA A 87 -9.64 10.58 12.82
N GLU A 88 -9.26 10.29 14.04
CA GLU A 88 -8.13 10.94 14.72
C GLU A 88 -6.78 10.65 14.08
N LEU A 89 -6.68 9.59 13.26
CA LEU A 89 -5.44 9.23 12.57
C LEU A 89 -5.28 9.92 11.22
N PHE A 90 -6.35 10.47 10.65
CA PHE A 90 -6.26 11.14 9.35
C PHE A 90 -5.29 12.33 9.34
N PRO A 91 -5.30 13.22 10.35
CA PRO A 91 -4.33 14.32 10.34
C PRO A 91 -2.89 13.85 10.47
N GLN A 92 -2.67 12.71 11.13
CA GLN A 92 -1.33 12.16 11.31
C GLN A 92 -0.83 11.46 10.05
N ASP A 93 -1.75 10.95 9.24
CA ASP A 93 -1.40 10.21 8.04
C ASP A 93 -2.40 10.52 6.92
N PRO A 94 -2.21 11.64 6.22
CA PRO A 94 -3.16 12.07 5.20
C PRO A 94 -3.25 11.13 3.99
N LEU A 95 -2.33 10.20 3.86
CA LEU A 95 -2.35 9.24 2.75
C LEU A 95 -3.62 8.38 2.76
N PHE A 96 -4.07 7.97 3.95
CA PHE A 96 -5.30 7.18 4.06
C PHE A 96 -6.50 7.98 3.60
N ALA A 97 -6.60 9.23 4.02
CA ALA A 97 -7.69 10.11 3.58
C ALA A 97 -7.67 10.29 2.06
N ALA A 98 -6.50 10.41 1.48
CA ALA A 98 -6.37 10.56 0.04
C ALA A 98 -6.85 9.30 -0.69
N TYR A 99 -6.47 8.12 -0.26
CA TYR A 99 -6.95 6.88 -0.88
C TYR A 99 -8.46 6.75 -0.78
N ILE A 100 -9.03 7.09 0.36
CA ILE A 100 -10.47 6.99 0.56
C ILE A 100 -11.21 7.97 -0.34
N ALA A 101 -10.77 9.22 -0.36
CA ALA A 101 -11.40 10.25 -1.18
C ALA A 101 -11.31 9.92 -2.67
N GLU A 102 -10.14 9.51 -3.13
CA GLU A 102 -9.94 9.13 -4.52
C GLU A 102 -10.77 7.90 -4.90
N SER A 103 -10.90 6.95 -3.98
CA SER A 103 -11.72 5.76 -4.21
C SER A 103 -13.19 6.13 -4.35
N GLN A 104 -13.67 7.06 -3.54
CA GLN A 104 -15.04 7.55 -3.66
C GLN A 104 -15.27 8.20 -5.01
N GLU A 105 -14.32 9.01 -5.48
CA GLU A 105 -14.40 9.64 -6.79
C GLU A 105 -14.38 8.62 -7.92
N GLU A 106 -13.54 7.60 -7.82
CA GLU A 106 -13.49 6.55 -8.83
C GLU A 106 -14.80 5.77 -8.92
N ILE A 107 -15.44 5.51 -7.79
CA ILE A 107 -16.73 4.84 -7.77
C ILE A 107 -17.78 5.70 -8.45
N LYS A 108 -17.79 7.01 -8.19
CA LYS A 108 -18.70 7.93 -8.85
C LYS A 108 -18.49 7.94 -10.36
N LYS A 109 -17.23 7.96 -10.80
CA LYS A 109 -16.90 7.94 -12.21
C LYS A 109 -17.39 6.67 -12.90
N GLN A 110 -17.34 5.55 -12.21
CA GLN A 110 -17.83 4.29 -12.76
C GLN A 110 -19.33 4.31 -12.95
N ASP A 111 -20.06 4.99 -12.09
CA ASP A 111 -21.51 5.10 -12.20
C ASP A 111 -21.93 6.17 -13.19
N GLU A 112 -21.34 7.38 -13.10
CA GLU A 112 -21.70 8.51 -13.96
C GLU A 112 -21.42 8.28 -15.44
N PRO A 113 -20.23 7.83 -15.83
CA PRO A 113 -19.96 7.62 -17.25
C PRO A 113 -20.90 6.61 -17.89
N LYS A 114 -21.30 5.63 -17.14
CA LYS A 114 -22.21 4.61 -17.64
C LYS A 114 -23.57 5.22 -17.97
N GLN A 115 -24.09 6.07 -17.10
CA GLN A 115 -25.35 6.76 -17.32
C GLN A 115 -25.23 7.80 -18.42
N ALA A 116 -24.17 8.61 -18.36
CA ALA A 116 -23.93 9.62 -19.39
C ALA A 116 -23.72 8.99 -20.76
N HIS A 117 -23.02 7.90 -20.79
CA HIS A 117 -22.77 7.18 -22.02
C HIS A 117 -24.05 6.64 -22.62
N SER A 118 -24.90 6.08 -21.79
CA SER A 118 -26.21 5.61 -22.24
C SER A 118 -27.04 6.73 -22.84
N GLY A 119 -26.99 7.88 -22.22
CA GLY A 119 -27.71 9.05 -22.73
C GLY A 119 -27.14 9.56 -24.04
N VAL A 120 -25.83 9.49 -24.20
CA VAL A 120 -25.16 9.97 -25.41
C VAL A 120 -25.31 9.00 -26.56
N SER A 121 -25.30 7.72 -26.28
CA SER A 121 -25.38 6.71 -27.34
C SER A 121 -26.76 6.66 -27.99
N VAL A 122 -27.68 7.27 -27.41
CA VAL A 122 -29.00 7.46 -28.03
C VAL A 122 -28.96 8.62 -29.00
#